data_0623360dfdacdd18271c832a7219ac22
#
_entry.id   0623360dfdacdd18271c832a7219ac22
#
_cell.length_a   1.000
_cell.length_b   1.000
_cell.length_c   1.000
_cell.angle_alpha   90.00
_cell.angle_beta   90.00
_cell.angle_gamma   90.00
#
_symmetry.space_group_name_H-M   'P 1'
#
loop_
_entity.id
_entity.type
_entity.pdbx_description
1 polymer ?
#
loop_
_entity_poly.entity_id
_entity_poly.type
_entity_poly.pdbx_seq_one_letter_code
_entity_poly.pdbx_strand_id
1 'polypeptide(L)'
;KVVANAIQNKKHIHCPATVLQDLDNARFYLTKGAAVKLVERQYENLTKLDTITDEMVEQYVIDLALEKNKKINDLTLNDYESNRFCSTILSKRGESYKTLNKFVTERIISKFERGAFPRKNQVFLHTEPHHDDLMLGYLAYIVRNTRDSSNTHHFASLTSGFNAVTNNHVYNLLLKLKKFLEKGTFDKLINEGYFNPKNTNGRNRDVWQYLDGVAANKEIMKDEGEARRLLSILFCIFEDDNIDNLKNRIVELMNYFQTQYPGKKDLPHIQRLKGMIREWEADCLWGYLGFN
;
A
#
# COMPACT_ATOMS: atom_id res chain seq x y z
N LYS A 1 4.98 5.91 18.07
CA LYS A 1 4.87 7.33 17.69
C LYS A 1 3.59 7.97 18.25
N VAL A 2 2.40 7.39 17.98
CA VAL A 2 1.10 7.94 18.44
C VAL A 2 1.07 8.15 19.94
N VAL A 3 1.47 7.15 20.73
CA VAL A 3 1.51 7.23 22.21
C VAL A 3 2.47 8.32 22.69
N ALA A 4 3.68 8.40 22.14
CA ALA A 4 4.63 9.44 22.50
C ALA A 4 4.09 10.85 22.16
N ASN A 5 3.46 11.00 20.98
CA ASN A 5 2.84 12.27 20.61
C ASN A 5 1.73 12.68 21.58
N ALA A 6 0.86 11.73 21.97
CA ALA A 6 -0.23 12.01 22.90
C ALA A 6 0.24 12.44 24.29
N ILE A 7 1.40 11.91 24.77
CA ILE A 7 1.91 12.15 26.12
C ILE A 7 2.85 13.35 26.17
N GLN A 8 3.64 13.60 25.13
CA GLN A 8 4.78 14.54 25.18
C GLN A 8 4.64 15.77 24.29
N ASN A 9 3.79 15.73 23.25
CA ASN A 9 3.62 16.87 22.37
C ASN A 9 2.69 17.94 22.97
N LYS A 10 2.81 19.16 22.46
CA LYS A 10 1.84 20.22 22.76
C LYS A 10 0.44 19.77 22.35
N LYS A 11 -0.55 20.19 23.14
CA LYS A 11 -1.96 19.90 22.85
C LYS A 11 -2.33 20.43 21.47
N HIS A 12 -2.97 19.60 20.68
CA HIS A 12 -3.34 19.94 19.32
C HIS A 12 -4.57 19.19 18.84
N ILE A 13 -5.45 19.88 18.10
CA ILE A 13 -6.70 19.31 17.57
C ILE A 13 -6.49 18.08 16.69
N HIS A 14 -5.37 18.00 15.95
CA HIS A 14 -5.02 16.84 15.14
C HIS A 14 -4.50 15.64 15.95
N CYS A 15 -4.28 15.82 17.25
CA CYS A 15 -3.97 14.75 18.17
C CYS A 15 -4.84 14.88 19.43
N PRO A 16 -6.16 14.57 19.34
CA PRO A 16 -7.11 14.81 20.45
C PRO A 16 -6.71 14.13 21.76
N ALA A 17 -5.99 13.01 21.70
CA ALA A 17 -5.49 12.31 22.88
C ALA A 17 -4.53 13.15 23.75
N THR A 18 -3.99 14.24 23.23
CA THR A 18 -3.16 15.19 24.03
C THR A 18 -3.96 15.90 25.12
N VAL A 19 -5.29 15.94 25.03
CA VAL A 19 -6.15 16.50 26.10
C VAL A 19 -6.03 15.72 27.41
N LEU A 20 -5.66 14.43 27.36
CA LEU A 20 -5.46 13.60 28.56
C LEU A 20 -4.35 14.15 29.47
N GLN A 21 -3.46 15.03 28.97
CA GLN A 21 -2.43 15.69 29.78
C GLN A 21 -3.03 16.71 30.77
N ASP A 22 -4.26 17.15 30.56
CA ASP A 22 -4.96 18.11 31.44
C ASP A 22 -5.74 17.42 32.57
N LEU A 23 -5.83 16.14 32.59
CA LEU A 23 -6.59 15.41 33.60
C LEU A 23 -5.69 15.12 34.81
N ASP A 24 -5.96 15.72 35.95
CA ASP A 24 -5.17 15.64 37.19
C ASP A 24 -4.88 14.20 37.63
N ASN A 25 -5.80 13.28 37.35
CA ASN A 25 -5.70 11.88 37.75
C ASN A 25 -5.44 10.90 36.59
N ALA A 26 -5.08 11.42 35.40
CA ALA A 26 -4.78 10.55 34.26
C ALA A 26 -3.47 9.75 34.50
N ARG A 27 -3.56 8.44 34.33
CA ARG A 27 -2.40 7.55 34.40
C ARG A 27 -2.28 6.77 33.11
N PHE A 28 -1.07 6.76 32.55
CA PHE A 28 -0.77 6.04 31.30
C PHE A 28 -0.07 4.72 31.63
N TYR A 29 -0.76 3.61 31.40
CA TYR A 29 -0.19 2.26 31.51
C TYR A 29 0.27 1.81 30.14
N LEU A 30 1.57 1.71 29.94
CA LEU A 30 2.18 1.41 28.65
C LEU A 30 2.94 0.09 28.68
N THR A 31 2.82 -0.69 27.63
CA THR A 31 3.73 -1.80 27.39
C THR A 31 5.14 -1.26 27.07
N LYS A 32 6.17 -2.09 27.26
CA LYS A 32 7.55 -1.72 26.94
C LYS A 32 7.69 -1.25 25.47
N GLY A 33 7.01 -1.94 24.54
CA GLY A 33 7.02 -1.57 23.12
C GLY A 33 6.32 -0.24 22.83
N ALA A 34 5.20 0.05 23.50
CA ALA A 34 4.49 1.33 23.34
C ALA A 34 5.30 2.52 23.88
N ALA A 35 6.09 2.29 24.93
CA ALA A 35 6.92 3.33 25.59
C ALA A 35 8.26 3.62 24.88
N VAL A 36 8.64 2.82 23.87
CA VAL A 36 9.97 2.88 23.23
C VAL A 36 10.33 4.26 22.66
N LYS A 37 9.33 5.06 22.26
CA LYS A 37 9.53 6.40 21.68
C LYS A 37 9.34 7.55 22.68
N LEU A 38 9.17 7.24 23.97
CA LEU A 38 9.20 8.29 25.00
C LEU A 38 10.64 8.80 25.15
N VAL A 39 10.80 10.13 25.22
CA VAL A 39 12.11 10.81 25.23
C VAL A 39 13.00 10.30 26.37
N GLU A 40 12.44 10.18 27.58
CA GLU A 40 13.21 9.67 28.74
C GLU A 40 13.66 8.22 28.53
N ARG A 41 12.80 7.39 27.95
CA ARG A 41 13.14 6.00 27.67
C ARG A 41 14.21 5.88 26.59
N GLN A 42 14.15 6.72 25.56
CA GLN A 42 15.18 6.77 24.52
C GLN A 42 16.52 7.22 25.11
N TYR A 43 16.51 8.26 25.96
CA TYR A 43 17.70 8.74 26.62
C TYR A 43 18.31 7.70 27.56
N GLU A 44 17.49 7.08 28.41
CA GLU A 44 17.91 5.98 29.28
C GLU A 44 18.54 4.82 28.50
N ASN A 45 17.94 4.46 27.38
CA ASN A 45 18.50 3.41 26.51
C ASN A 45 19.86 3.84 25.93
N LEU A 46 19.97 5.08 25.42
CA LEU A 46 21.22 5.63 24.86
C LEU A 46 22.34 5.62 25.89
N THR A 47 22.06 6.04 27.13
CA THR A 47 23.07 6.10 28.20
C THR A 47 23.56 4.74 28.65
N LYS A 48 22.73 3.69 28.52
CA LYS A 48 23.08 2.30 28.87
C LYS A 48 23.90 1.56 27.81
N LEU A 49 23.95 2.07 26.58
CA LEU A 49 24.71 1.43 25.51
C LEU A 49 26.21 1.65 25.70
N ASP A 50 26.99 0.61 25.55
CA ASP A 50 28.47 0.70 25.56
C ASP A 50 28.99 1.32 24.27
N THR A 51 28.33 1.03 23.14
CA THR A 51 28.71 1.54 21.81
C THR A 51 27.52 2.21 21.13
N ILE A 52 27.77 3.33 20.44
CA ILE A 52 26.78 4.05 19.65
C ILE A 52 26.94 3.65 18.19
N THR A 53 25.84 3.15 17.60
CA THR A 53 25.85 2.77 16.18
C THR A 53 25.80 3.99 15.26
N ASP A 54 26.24 3.83 14.02
CA ASP A 54 26.21 4.88 13.00
C ASP A 54 24.80 5.38 12.71
N GLU A 55 23.81 4.48 12.75
CA GLU A 55 22.39 4.82 12.56
C GLU A 55 21.87 5.72 13.69
N MET A 56 22.32 5.49 14.91
CA MET A 56 21.96 6.33 16.07
C MET A 56 22.59 7.71 15.95
N VAL A 57 23.86 7.79 15.57
CA VAL A 57 24.53 9.07 15.31
C VAL A 57 23.78 9.85 14.25
N GLU A 58 23.49 9.20 13.12
CA GLU A 58 22.76 9.81 12.02
C GLU A 58 21.38 10.35 12.48
N GLN A 59 20.61 9.53 13.20
CA GLN A 59 19.28 9.90 13.66
C GLN A 59 19.32 11.13 14.59
N TYR A 60 20.17 11.10 15.63
CA TYR A 60 20.18 12.17 16.61
C TYR A 60 20.80 13.46 16.09
N VAL A 61 21.76 13.40 15.17
CA VAL A 61 22.33 14.59 14.51
C VAL A 61 21.33 15.22 13.57
N ILE A 62 20.55 14.41 12.84
CA ILE A 62 19.44 14.92 12.02
C ILE A 62 18.37 15.58 12.90
N ASP A 63 17.97 14.92 14.00
CA ASP A 63 16.99 15.46 14.93
C ASP A 63 17.46 16.80 15.55
N LEU A 64 18.77 16.90 15.89
CA LEU A 64 19.37 18.17 16.34
C LEU A 64 19.30 19.26 15.26
N ALA A 65 19.66 18.93 14.03
CA ALA A 65 19.60 19.88 12.91
C ALA A 65 18.18 20.42 12.70
N LEU A 66 17.18 19.54 12.78
CA LEU A 66 15.76 19.91 12.71
C LEU A 66 15.33 20.77 13.91
N GLU A 67 15.74 20.39 15.13
CA GLU A 67 15.45 21.17 16.36
C GLU A 67 16.01 22.59 16.27
N LYS A 68 17.25 22.75 15.81
CA LYS A 68 17.91 24.05 15.68
C LYS A 68 17.57 24.79 14.39
N ASN A 69 16.82 24.16 13.47
CA ASN A 69 16.53 24.68 12.13
C ASN A 69 17.81 25.09 11.38
N LYS A 70 18.84 24.25 11.43
CA LYS A 70 20.15 24.43 10.82
C LYS A 70 20.45 23.31 9.84
N LYS A 71 21.32 23.56 8.84
CA LYS A 71 21.94 22.47 8.09
C LYS A 71 22.91 21.71 8.99
N ILE A 72 23.11 20.42 8.73
CA ILE A 72 23.99 19.56 9.55
C ILE A 72 25.40 20.18 9.63
N ASN A 73 25.93 20.67 8.50
CA ASN A 73 27.27 21.26 8.46
C ASN A 73 27.39 22.59 9.26
N ASP A 74 26.26 23.24 9.56
CA ASP A 74 26.21 24.49 10.32
C ASP A 74 26.01 24.28 11.82
N LEU A 75 25.90 23.03 12.28
CA LEU A 75 25.81 22.68 13.69
C LEU A 75 27.15 22.96 14.39
N THR A 76 27.08 23.57 15.54
CA THR A 76 28.23 23.98 16.36
C THR A 76 28.38 23.08 17.60
N LEU A 77 29.51 23.18 18.29
CA LEU A 77 29.71 22.48 19.56
C LEU A 77 28.63 22.83 20.59
N ASN A 78 28.25 24.10 20.67
CA ASN A 78 27.21 24.56 21.60
C ASN A 78 25.83 23.96 21.28
N ASP A 79 25.52 23.71 19.99
CA ASP A 79 24.28 23.02 19.60
C ASP A 79 24.29 21.59 20.16
N TYR A 80 25.40 20.87 20.03
CA TYR A 80 25.55 19.52 20.57
C TYR A 80 25.49 19.46 22.08
N GLU A 81 26.19 20.36 22.79
CA GLU A 81 26.23 20.42 24.25
C GLU A 81 24.87 20.80 24.83
N SER A 82 24.10 21.62 24.13
CA SER A 82 22.73 22.02 24.57
C SER A 82 21.69 20.89 24.42
N ASN A 83 22.02 19.81 23.70
CA ASN A 83 21.12 18.67 23.49
C ASN A 83 21.71 17.42 24.18
N ARG A 84 21.02 16.91 25.19
CA ARG A 84 21.50 15.78 26.01
C ARG A 84 21.83 14.51 25.22
N PHE A 85 21.12 14.21 24.14
CA PHE A 85 21.41 13.06 23.29
C PHE A 85 22.72 13.25 22.53
N CYS A 86 22.87 14.39 21.87
CA CYS A 86 24.05 14.68 21.07
C CYS A 86 25.28 14.90 21.95
N SER A 87 25.14 15.48 23.14
CA SER A 87 26.21 15.57 24.13
C SER A 87 26.70 14.16 24.58
N THR A 88 25.75 13.24 24.83
CA THR A 88 26.07 11.84 25.14
C THR A 88 26.78 11.15 23.98
N ILE A 89 26.36 11.40 22.73
CA ILE A 89 26.99 10.84 21.53
C ILE A 89 28.44 11.33 21.40
N LEU A 90 28.68 12.64 21.53
CA LEU A 90 30.04 13.21 21.51
C LEU A 90 30.95 12.50 22.53
N SER A 91 30.47 12.39 23.78
CA SER A 91 31.24 11.74 24.84
C SER A 91 31.54 10.28 24.57
N LYS A 92 30.57 9.51 24.10
CA LYS A 92 30.71 8.06 23.88
C LYS A 92 31.47 7.71 22.60
N ARG A 93 31.35 8.51 21.54
CA ARG A 93 32.07 8.31 20.28
C ARG A 93 33.51 8.82 20.34
N GLY A 94 33.81 9.79 21.22
CA GLY A 94 35.11 10.43 21.32
C GLY A 94 35.52 11.22 20.06
N GLU A 95 34.55 11.56 19.19
CA GLU A 95 34.79 12.24 17.94
C GLU A 95 34.38 13.72 18.05
N SER A 96 34.98 14.60 17.24
CA SER A 96 34.58 16.00 17.20
C SER A 96 33.21 16.18 16.52
N TYR A 97 32.48 17.22 16.92
CA TYR A 97 31.19 17.56 16.26
C TYR A 97 31.38 17.79 14.73
N LYS A 98 32.53 18.35 14.31
CA LYS A 98 32.84 18.55 12.88
C LYS A 98 32.94 17.22 12.14
N THR A 99 33.57 16.22 12.76
CA THR A 99 33.69 14.85 12.23
C THR A 99 32.31 14.23 12.07
N LEU A 100 31.46 14.34 13.12
CA LEU A 100 30.10 13.80 13.10
C LEU A 100 29.23 14.51 12.05
N ASN A 101 29.32 15.84 11.92
CA ASN A 101 28.59 16.58 10.87
C ASN A 101 28.96 16.07 9.46
N LYS A 102 30.26 15.97 9.18
CA LYS A 102 30.76 15.46 7.91
C LYS A 102 30.27 14.01 7.68
N PHE A 103 30.46 13.14 8.65
CA PHE A 103 30.06 11.75 8.58
C PHE A 103 28.57 11.58 8.26
N VAL A 104 27.67 12.29 8.99
CA VAL A 104 26.23 12.19 8.76
C VAL A 104 25.85 12.77 7.39
N THR A 105 26.46 13.88 6.99
CA THR A 105 26.24 14.47 5.66
C THR A 105 26.63 13.49 4.53
N GLU A 106 27.79 12.87 4.62
CA GLU A 106 28.26 11.89 3.64
C GLU A 106 27.37 10.65 3.57
N ARG A 107 26.91 10.16 4.74
CA ARG A 107 25.94 9.03 4.79
C ARG A 107 24.62 9.38 4.11
N ILE A 108 24.07 10.57 4.33
CA ILE A 108 22.86 11.02 3.67
C ILE A 108 23.05 11.11 2.17
N ILE A 109 24.13 11.77 1.71
CA ILE A 109 24.44 11.89 0.29
C ILE A 109 24.57 10.49 -0.34
N SER A 110 25.33 9.60 0.28
CA SER A 110 25.49 8.21 -0.21
C SER A 110 24.17 7.45 -0.29
N LYS A 111 23.23 7.68 0.64
CA LYS A 111 21.88 7.10 0.57
C LYS A 111 21.09 7.62 -0.61
N PHE A 112 21.15 8.94 -0.87
CA PHE A 112 20.50 9.55 -2.03
C PHE A 112 21.11 9.02 -3.34
N GLU A 113 22.43 8.98 -3.45
CA GLU A 113 23.12 8.48 -4.65
C GLU A 113 22.74 7.01 -4.91
N ARG A 114 22.78 6.15 -3.91
CA ARG A 114 22.36 4.75 -4.05
C ARG A 114 20.88 4.62 -4.44
N GLY A 115 20.02 5.46 -3.87
CA GLY A 115 18.59 5.52 -4.24
C GLY A 115 18.38 6.06 -5.64
N ALA A 116 19.22 6.99 -6.10
CA ALA A 116 19.20 7.59 -7.43
C ALA A 116 19.88 6.75 -8.51
N PHE A 117 20.72 5.79 -8.15
CA PHE A 117 21.45 4.96 -9.11
C PHE A 117 20.53 3.98 -9.85
N PRO A 118 20.57 3.90 -11.19
CA PRO A 118 19.79 2.92 -11.95
C PRO A 118 20.18 1.49 -11.58
N ARG A 119 19.18 0.65 -11.32
CA ARG A 119 19.37 -0.78 -11.14
C ARG A 119 19.27 -1.46 -12.50
N LYS A 120 20.24 -2.30 -12.84
CA LYS A 120 20.29 -3.05 -14.11
C LYS A 120 20.59 -4.51 -13.85
N ASN A 121 20.09 -5.40 -14.73
CA ASN A 121 20.28 -6.84 -14.67
C ASN A 121 19.89 -7.43 -13.29
N GLN A 122 18.82 -6.91 -12.70
CA GLN A 122 18.31 -7.38 -11.40
C GLN A 122 17.04 -8.17 -11.56
N VAL A 123 16.85 -9.13 -10.66
CA VAL A 123 15.58 -9.83 -10.49
C VAL A 123 14.92 -9.28 -9.21
N PHE A 124 13.74 -8.71 -9.36
CA PHE A 124 12.96 -8.17 -8.26
C PHE A 124 11.80 -9.08 -7.92
N LEU A 125 11.63 -9.38 -6.64
CA LEU A 125 10.40 -9.94 -6.10
C LEU A 125 9.72 -8.86 -5.25
N HIS A 126 8.58 -8.40 -5.72
CA HIS A 126 7.72 -7.45 -5.01
C HIS A 126 6.66 -8.24 -4.24
N THR A 127 6.66 -8.12 -2.92
CA THR A 127 5.67 -8.76 -2.05
C THR A 127 4.81 -7.71 -1.38
N GLU A 128 3.52 -7.96 -1.32
CA GLU A 128 2.54 -7.06 -0.75
C GLU A 128 1.41 -7.83 -0.07
N PRO A 129 0.80 -7.30 1.00
CA PRO A 129 -0.44 -7.84 1.52
C PRO A 129 -1.55 -7.76 0.48
N HIS A 130 -1.62 -6.64 -0.26
CA HIS A 130 -2.61 -6.33 -1.28
C HIS A 130 -1.99 -5.42 -2.36
N HIS A 131 -2.48 -5.45 -3.61
CA HIS A 131 -1.86 -4.78 -4.76
C HIS A 131 -1.75 -3.25 -4.63
N ASP A 132 -2.61 -2.58 -3.85
CA ASP A 132 -2.54 -1.15 -3.62
C ASP A 132 -1.42 -0.74 -2.64
N ASP A 133 -0.94 -1.63 -1.80
CA ASP A 133 0.15 -1.33 -0.86
C ASP A 133 1.45 -0.95 -1.58
N LEU A 134 1.77 -1.62 -2.70
CA LEU A 134 2.91 -1.24 -3.55
C LEU A 134 2.71 0.14 -4.17
N MET A 135 1.51 0.45 -4.62
CA MET A 135 1.18 1.74 -5.23
C MET A 135 1.30 2.87 -4.23
N LEU A 136 0.78 2.68 -3.03
CA LEU A 136 0.85 3.65 -1.94
C LEU A 136 2.26 3.77 -1.34
N GLY A 137 2.98 2.66 -1.27
CA GLY A 137 4.27 2.57 -0.60
C GLY A 137 5.44 3.05 -1.44
N TYR A 138 5.58 2.59 -2.68
CA TYR A 138 6.76 2.89 -3.49
C TYR A 138 6.59 2.77 -5.02
N LEU A 139 5.46 3.24 -5.53
CA LEU A 139 5.15 3.27 -6.97
C LEU A 139 6.29 3.88 -7.79
N ALA A 140 6.85 5.01 -7.35
CA ALA A 140 7.94 5.69 -8.08
C ALA A 140 9.17 4.81 -8.26
N TYR A 141 9.50 3.97 -7.26
CA TYR A 141 10.60 3.02 -7.33
C TYR A 141 10.31 1.89 -8.34
N ILE A 142 9.09 1.35 -8.31
CA ILE A 142 8.66 0.32 -9.27
C ILE A 142 8.75 0.86 -10.69
N VAL A 143 8.05 1.98 -10.98
CA VAL A 143 8.03 2.59 -12.32
C VAL A 143 9.44 2.88 -12.84
N ARG A 144 10.33 3.33 -11.97
CA ARG A 144 11.71 3.58 -12.34
C ARG A 144 12.45 2.33 -12.78
N ASN A 145 12.32 1.24 -12.02
CA ASN A 145 13.07 0.01 -12.30
C ASN A 145 12.44 -0.81 -13.44
N THR A 146 11.13 -0.72 -13.65
CA THR A 146 10.43 -1.41 -14.74
C THR A 146 10.71 -0.79 -16.11
N ARG A 147 11.17 0.47 -16.15
CA ARG A 147 11.59 1.11 -17.40
C ARG A 147 12.90 0.58 -17.98
N ASP A 148 13.69 -0.14 -17.20
CA ASP A 148 14.92 -0.78 -17.66
C ASP A 148 14.62 -2.23 -18.00
N SER A 149 14.64 -2.54 -19.32
CA SER A 149 14.31 -3.88 -19.84
C SER A 149 15.30 -4.97 -19.44
N SER A 150 16.44 -4.64 -18.84
CA SER A 150 17.39 -5.62 -18.31
C SER A 150 16.92 -6.21 -16.96
N ASN A 151 15.93 -5.61 -16.31
CA ASN A 151 15.40 -6.08 -15.04
C ASN A 151 14.24 -7.04 -15.25
N THR A 152 14.16 -8.05 -14.39
CA THR A 152 13.02 -8.97 -14.32
C THR A 152 12.22 -8.69 -13.05
N HIS A 153 10.90 -8.63 -13.16
CA HIS A 153 10.01 -8.31 -12.05
C HIS A 153 8.99 -9.42 -11.81
N HIS A 154 8.83 -9.81 -10.56
CA HIS A 154 7.80 -10.73 -10.09
C HIS A 154 6.99 -10.02 -9.00
N PHE A 155 5.66 -10.14 -9.08
CA PHE A 155 4.73 -9.55 -8.10
C PHE A 155 3.98 -10.66 -7.39
N ALA A 156 3.90 -10.59 -6.06
CA ALA A 156 3.23 -11.57 -5.23
C ALA A 156 2.32 -10.87 -4.21
N SER A 157 1.03 -10.74 -4.56
CA SER A 157 -0.01 -10.29 -3.63
C SER A 157 -0.46 -11.43 -2.75
N LEU A 158 -0.39 -11.26 -1.42
CA LEU A 158 -0.63 -12.31 -0.44
C LEU A 158 -2.11 -12.49 -0.11
N THR A 159 -2.94 -11.47 -0.33
CA THR A 159 -4.39 -11.49 -0.08
C THR A 159 -5.16 -10.83 -1.22
N SER A 160 -6.37 -11.30 -1.48
CA SER A 160 -7.26 -10.67 -2.46
C SER A 160 -7.86 -9.34 -1.99
N GLY A 161 -7.86 -9.06 -0.69
CA GLY A 161 -8.48 -7.86 -0.14
C GLY A 161 -10.00 -7.79 -0.32
N PHE A 162 -10.70 -8.92 -0.41
CA PHE A 162 -12.15 -9.00 -0.69
C PHE A 162 -13.02 -8.16 0.25
N ASN A 163 -12.58 -7.92 1.47
CA ASN A 163 -13.30 -7.11 2.46
C ASN A 163 -13.41 -5.63 2.07
N ALA A 164 -12.55 -5.14 1.19
CA ALA A 164 -12.61 -3.77 0.69
C ALA A 164 -13.68 -3.58 -0.40
N VAL A 165 -14.20 -4.67 -0.98
CA VAL A 165 -15.21 -4.62 -2.04
C VAL A 165 -16.59 -4.40 -1.44
N THR A 166 -17.18 -3.23 -1.68
CA THR A 166 -18.50 -2.90 -1.17
C THR A 166 -19.62 -3.63 -1.93
N ASN A 167 -20.72 -3.90 -1.25
CA ASN A 167 -21.91 -4.52 -1.88
C ASN A 167 -22.45 -3.66 -3.03
N ASN A 168 -22.43 -2.34 -2.87
CA ASN A 168 -22.87 -1.41 -3.89
C ASN A 168 -21.99 -1.46 -5.15
N HIS A 169 -20.68 -1.62 -4.99
CA HIS A 169 -19.76 -1.78 -6.12
C HIS A 169 -20.09 -3.03 -6.93
N VAL A 170 -20.23 -4.18 -6.27
CA VAL A 170 -20.60 -5.44 -6.96
C VAL A 170 -21.97 -5.35 -7.62
N TYR A 171 -22.95 -4.74 -6.95
CA TYR A 171 -24.27 -4.51 -7.54
C TYR A 171 -24.21 -3.70 -8.82
N ASN A 172 -23.42 -2.64 -8.85
CA ASN A 172 -23.24 -1.81 -10.06
C ASN A 172 -22.56 -2.58 -11.20
N LEU A 173 -21.56 -3.42 -10.90
CA LEU A 173 -20.93 -4.30 -11.89
C LEU A 173 -21.94 -5.31 -12.46
N LEU A 174 -22.80 -5.91 -11.62
CA LEU A 174 -23.87 -6.81 -12.07
C LEU A 174 -24.90 -6.10 -12.95
N LEU A 175 -25.24 -4.84 -12.65
CA LEU A 175 -26.11 -4.02 -13.50
C LEU A 175 -25.50 -3.77 -14.89
N LYS A 176 -24.19 -3.47 -14.94
CA LYS A 176 -23.47 -3.31 -16.21
C LYS A 176 -23.50 -4.61 -17.01
N LEU A 177 -23.13 -5.73 -16.39
CA LEU A 177 -23.13 -7.04 -17.03
C LEU A 177 -24.52 -7.40 -17.58
N LYS A 178 -25.58 -7.21 -16.79
CA LYS A 178 -26.95 -7.48 -17.22
C LYS A 178 -27.30 -6.70 -18.49
N LYS A 179 -26.97 -5.41 -18.57
CA LYS A 179 -27.21 -4.57 -19.75
C LYS A 179 -26.50 -5.09 -21.02
N PHE A 180 -25.25 -5.58 -20.88
CA PHE A 180 -24.51 -6.14 -22.01
C PHE A 180 -25.10 -7.48 -22.47
N LEU A 181 -25.54 -8.32 -21.56
CA LEU A 181 -26.21 -9.59 -21.88
C LEU A 181 -27.57 -9.38 -22.54
N GLU A 182 -28.36 -8.42 -22.06
CA GLU A 182 -29.67 -8.08 -22.67
C GLU A 182 -29.54 -7.55 -24.11
N LYS A 183 -28.41 -6.90 -24.42
CA LYS A 183 -28.10 -6.44 -25.79
C LYS A 183 -27.50 -7.50 -26.71
N GLY A 184 -27.24 -8.69 -26.22
CA GLY A 184 -26.57 -9.76 -26.98
C GLY A 184 -25.11 -9.46 -27.33
N THR A 185 -24.48 -8.47 -26.65
CA THR A 185 -23.11 -8.04 -26.98
C THR A 185 -22.10 -9.17 -26.86
N PHE A 186 -22.33 -10.12 -25.97
CA PHE A 186 -21.43 -11.21 -25.69
C PHE A 186 -21.77 -12.55 -26.37
N ASP A 187 -22.84 -12.60 -27.15
CA ASP A 187 -23.32 -13.87 -27.76
C ASP A 187 -22.24 -14.56 -28.59
N LYS A 188 -21.50 -13.79 -29.40
CA LYS A 188 -20.40 -14.33 -30.18
C LYS A 188 -19.27 -14.85 -29.29
N LEU A 189 -18.88 -14.12 -28.27
CA LEU A 189 -17.83 -14.49 -27.34
C LEU A 189 -18.20 -15.74 -26.53
N ILE A 190 -19.48 -15.86 -26.14
CA ILE A 190 -20.01 -17.03 -25.43
C ILE A 190 -19.90 -18.28 -26.33
N ASN A 191 -20.37 -18.16 -27.59
CA ASN A 191 -20.32 -19.25 -28.56
C ASN A 191 -18.89 -19.69 -28.93
N GLU A 192 -17.93 -18.76 -28.89
CA GLU A 192 -16.49 -19.03 -29.11
C GLU A 192 -15.78 -19.61 -27.87
N GLY A 193 -16.47 -19.78 -26.74
CA GLY A 193 -15.88 -20.26 -25.49
C GLY A 193 -14.90 -19.30 -24.83
N TYR A 194 -15.03 -18.01 -25.11
CA TYR A 194 -14.17 -16.96 -24.52
C TYR A 194 -14.17 -16.98 -22.99
N PHE A 195 -15.33 -17.19 -22.39
CA PHE A 195 -15.52 -17.15 -20.93
C PHE A 195 -15.19 -18.47 -20.23
N ASN A 196 -14.76 -19.50 -20.97
CA ASN A 196 -14.39 -20.77 -20.35
C ASN A 196 -13.21 -20.55 -19.38
N PRO A 197 -13.30 -20.99 -18.10
CA PRO A 197 -12.23 -20.81 -17.12
C PRO A 197 -10.86 -21.38 -17.54
N LYS A 198 -10.85 -22.33 -18.46
CA LYS A 198 -9.60 -22.91 -19.02
C LYS A 198 -8.98 -22.04 -20.13
N ASN A 199 -9.71 -21.04 -20.64
CA ASN A 199 -9.21 -20.14 -21.67
C ASN A 199 -8.43 -18.98 -21.05
N THR A 200 -7.13 -19.17 -20.85
CA THR A 200 -6.24 -18.15 -20.26
C THR A 200 -6.06 -16.91 -21.16
N ASN A 201 -6.21 -17.06 -22.48
CA ASN A 201 -6.10 -15.94 -23.42
C ASN A 201 -7.24 -14.91 -23.24
N GLY A 202 -8.42 -15.36 -22.77
CA GLY A 202 -9.54 -14.48 -22.47
C GLY A 202 -9.26 -13.50 -21.32
N ARG A 203 -8.49 -13.93 -20.34
CA ARG A 203 -8.16 -13.12 -19.15
C ARG A 203 -7.41 -11.83 -19.49
N ASN A 204 -6.48 -11.90 -20.44
CA ASN A 204 -5.70 -10.70 -20.83
C ASN A 204 -6.50 -9.78 -21.76
N ARG A 205 -7.40 -10.33 -22.57
CA ARG A 205 -8.21 -9.54 -23.52
C ARG A 205 -9.23 -8.64 -22.84
N ASP A 206 -9.77 -8.99 -21.68
CA ASP A 206 -10.66 -8.10 -20.92
C ASP A 206 -9.89 -7.00 -20.20
N VAL A 207 -8.68 -7.29 -19.70
CA VAL A 207 -7.75 -6.26 -19.19
C VAL A 207 -7.42 -5.24 -20.27
N TRP A 208 -7.04 -5.70 -21.47
CA TRP A 208 -6.75 -4.80 -22.60
C TRP A 208 -7.96 -3.97 -23.01
N GLN A 209 -9.14 -4.56 -23.08
CA GLN A 209 -10.39 -3.84 -23.39
C GLN A 209 -10.65 -2.71 -22.38
N TYR A 210 -10.41 -2.96 -21.10
CA TYR A 210 -10.54 -1.97 -20.05
C TYR A 210 -9.48 -0.86 -20.18
N LEU A 211 -8.21 -1.23 -20.35
CA LEU A 211 -7.11 -0.27 -20.46
C LEU A 211 -7.20 0.58 -21.73
N ASP A 212 -7.62 0.02 -22.84
CA ASP A 212 -7.91 0.76 -24.08
C ASP A 212 -9.04 1.78 -23.85
N GLY A 213 -10.05 1.40 -23.07
CA GLY A 213 -11.11 2.29 -22.63
C GLY A 213 -10.60 3.43 -21.75
N VAL A 214 -9.65 3.15 -20.86
CA VAL A 214 -8.97 4.17 -20.04
C VAL A 214 -8.16 5.11 -20.94
N ALA A 215 -7.33 4.58 -21.83
CA ALA A 215 -6.48 5.36 -22.74
C ALA A 215 -7.30 6.23 -23.71
N ALA A 216 -8.39 5.69 -24.24
CA ALA A 216 -9.29 6.39 -25.16
C ALA A 216 -10.29 7.30 -24.45
N ASN A 217 -10.34 7.32 -23.13
CA ASN A 217 -11.37 7.98 -22.32
C ASN A 217 -12.80 7.60 -22.73
N LYS A 218 -13.04 6.30 -22.98
CA LYS A 218 -14.33 5.74 -23.44
C LYS A 218 -14.94 4.86 -22.36
N GLU A 219 -15.95 5.38 -21.67
CA GLU A 219 -16.64 4.68 -20.58
C GLU A 219 -17.22 3.34 -21.02
N ILE A 220 -17.84 3.29 -22.20
CA ILE A 220 -18.44 2.04 -22.71
C ILE A 220 -17.41 0.90 -22.89
N MET A 221 -16.17 1.21 -23.23
CA MET A 221 -15.11 0.21 -23.35
C MET A 221 -14.64 -0.28 -22.00
N LYS A 222 -14.56 0.60 -20.99
CA LYS A 222 -14.26 0.24 -19.61
C LYS A 222 -15.35 -0.67 -19.04
N ASP A 223 -16.60 -0.25 -19.19
CA ASP A 223 -17.77 -1.01 -18.76
C ASP A 223 -17.83 -2.41 -19.42
N GLU A 224 -17.43 -2.50 -20.69
CA GLU A 224 -17.37 -3.78 -21.40
C GLU A 224 -16.25 -4.68 -20.85
N GLY A 225 -15.06 -4.15 -20.56
CA GLY A 225 -13.96 -4.89 -19.94
C GLY A 225 -14.36 -5.44 -18.57
N GLU A 226 -14.96 -4.59 -17.72
CA GLU A 226 -15.50 -4.99 -16.41
C GLU A 226 -16.57 -6.09 -16.54
N ALA A 227 -17.50 -5.94 -17.48
CA ALA A 227 -18.58 -6.90 -17.68
C ALA A 227 -18.06 -8.25 -18.22
N ARG A 228 -17.08 -8.25 -19.14
CA ARG A 228 -16.42 -9.47 -19.62
C ARG A 228 -15.76 -10.22 -18.47
N ARG A 229 -14.98 -9.52 -17.64
CA ARG A 229 -14.32 -10.16 -16.50
C ARG A 229 -15.34 -10.68 -15.50
N LEU A 230 -16.38 -9.90 -15.16
CA LEU A 230 -17.40 -10.35 -14.23
C LEU A 230 -18.11 -11.61 -14.73
N LEU A 231 -18.43 -11.69 -16.01
CA LEU A 231 -19.03 -12.89 -16.60
C LEU A 231 -18.07 -14.11 -16.47
N SER A 232 -16.79 -13.93 -16.79
CA SER A 232 -15.77 -14.98 -16.59
C SER A 232 -15.67 -15.44 -15.14
N ILE A 233 -15.76 -14.51 -14.19
CA ILE A 233 -15.77 -14.81 -12.74
C ILE A 233 -16.99 -15.66 -12.38
N LEU A 234 -18.18 -15.32 -12.89
CA LEU A 234 -19.41 -16.07 -12.61
C LEU A 234 -19.34 -17.49 -13.18
N PHE A 235 -18.84 -17.69 -14.40
CA PHE A 235 -18.56 -19.01 -14.95
C PHE A 235 -17.64 -19.83 -14.03
N CYS A 236 -16.59 -19.21 -13.50
CA CYS A 236 -15.64 -19.86 -12.61
C CYS A 236 -16.23 -20.22 -11.23
N ILE A 237 -17.07 -19.33 -10.65
CA ILE A 237 -17.63 -19.53 -9.31
C ILE A 237 -18.73 -20.59 -9.30
N PHE A 238 -19.61 -20.53 -10.29
CA PHE A 238 -20.79 -21.42 -10.34
C PHE A 238 -20.51 -22.72 -11.12
N GLU A 239 -19.36 -22.81 -11.79
CA GLU A 239 -18.98 -23.98 -12.61
C GLU A 239 -20.07 -24.38 -13.60
N ASP A 240 -20.82 -23.38 -14.11
CA ASP A 240 -21.97 -23.53 -14.98
C ASP A 240 -21.72 -22.75 -16.27
N ASP A 241 -21.76 -23.42 -17.40
CA ASP A 241 -21.57 -22.86 -18.75
C ASP A 241 -22.89 -22.50 -19.45
N ASN A 242 -24.03 -22.76 -18.82
CA ASN A 242 -25.34 -22.36 -19.30
C ASN A 242 -25.62 -20.90 -19.01
N ILE A 243 -25.69 -20.10 -20.06
CA ILE A 243 -25.88 -18.65 -19.93
C ILE A 243 -27.23 -18.26 -19.30
N ASP A 244 -28.28 -19.04 -19.49
CA ASP A 244 -29.59 -18.72 -18.92
C ASP A 244 -29.61 -18.99 -17.43
N ASN A 245 -28.94 -20.03 -16.97
CA ASN A 245 -28.70 -20.25 -15.56
C ASN A 245 -27.92 -19.11 -14.94
N LEU A 246 -26.86 -18.63 -15.59
CA LEU A 246 -26.06 -17.49 -15.12
C LEU A 246 -26.85 -16.18 -15.09
N LYS A 247 -27.76 -15.94 -16.04
CA LYS A 247 -28.68 -14.79 -15.98
C LYS A 247 -29.56 -14.83 -14.74
N ASN A 248 -30.06 -16.01 -14.36
CA ASN A 248 -30.82 -16.19 -13.13
C ASN A 248 -29.95 -15.93 -11.89
N ARG A 249 -28.70 -16.46 -11.87
CA ARG A 249 -27.74 -16.17 -10.78
C ARG A 249 -27.41 -14.69 -10.64
N ILE A 250 -27.32 -13.94 -11.74
CA ILE A 250 -27.14 -12.50 -11.70
C ILE A 250 -28.29 -11.82 -10.95
N VAL A 251 -29.54 -12.20 -11.23
CA VAL A 251 -30.71 -11.65 -10.54
C VAL A 251 -30.69 -12.01 -9.05
N GLU A 252 -30.36 -13.26 -8.70
CA GLU A 252 -30.21 -13.69 -7.30
C GLU A 252 -29.14 -12.88 -6.56
N LEU A 253 -27.98 -12.69 -7.17
CA LEU A 253 -26.89 -11.90 -6.60
C LEU A 253 -27.29 -10.43 -6.43
N MET A 254 -27.97 -9.84 -7.40
CA MET A 254 -28.46 -8.46 -7.29
C MET A 254 -29.42 -8.32 -6.10
N ASN A 255 -30.36 -9.24 -5.94
CA ASN A 255 -31.26 -9.27 -4.79
C ASN A 255 -30.49 -9.46 -3.47
N TYR A 256 -29.48 -10.34 -3.45
CA TYR A 256 -28.61 -10.52 -2.28
C TYR A 256 -27.97 -9.19 -1.87
N PHE A 257 -27.32 -8.48 -2.78
CA PHE A 257 -26.61 -7.24 -2.46
C PHE A 257 -27.53 -6.08 -2.08
N GLN A 258 -28.78 -6.07 -2.55
CA GLN A 258 -29.77 -5.06 -2.16
C GLN A 258 -30.36 -5.30 -0.77
N THR A 259 -30.45 -6.55 -0.34
CA THR A 259 -31.14 -6.93 0.91
C THR A 259 -30.21 -7.13 2.10
N GLN A 260 -28.89 -7.07 1.90
CA GLN A 260 -27.94 -7.26 2.98
C GLN A 260 -27.81 -6.03 3.88
N TYR A 261 -27.77 -6.25 5.18
CA TYR A 261 -27.53 -5.21 6.17
C TYR A 261 -26.01 -5.07 6.47
N PRO A 262 -25.54 -3.87 6.87
CA PRO A 262 -24.15 -3.66 7.24
C PRO A 262 -23.69 -4.61 8.37
N GLY A 263 -22.52 -5.22 8.19
CA GLY A 263 -21.92 -6.11 9.19
C GLY A 263 -22.32 -7.59 9.06
N LYS A 264 -23.23 -7.96 8.15
CA LYS A 264 -23.49 -9.37 7.86
C LYS A 264 -22.29 -9.99 7.16
N LYS A 265 -21.86 -11.16 7.64
CA LYS A 265 -20.77 -11.91 7.01
C LYS A 265 -21.22 -12.47 5.67
N ASP A 266 -20.45 -12.20 4.63
CA ASP A 266 -20.72 -12.72 3.29
C ASP A 266 -20.57 -14.26 3.24
N LEU A 267 -21.36 -14.88 2.38
CA LEU A 267 -21.26 -16.30 2.07
C LEU A 267 -19.94 -16.61 1.33
N PRO A 268 -19.40 -17.84 1.41
CA PRO A 268 -18.12 -18.17 0.80
C PRO A 268 -18.00 -17.82 -0.70
N HIS A 269 -19.05 -18.09 -1.50
CA HIS A 269 -19.05 -17.75 -2.92
C HIS A 269 -19.10 -16.23 -3.17
N ILE A 270 -19.72 -15.46 -2.26
CA ILE A 270 -19.71 -13.99 -2.31
C ILE A 270 -18.32 -13.43 -1.97
N GLN A 271 -17.66 -14.01 -0.97
CA GLN A 271 -16.27 -13.65 -0.64
C GLN A 271 -15.34 -13.94 -1.82
N ARG A 272 -15.54 -15.10 -2.48
CA ARG A 272 -14.79 -15.47 -3.68
C ARG A 272 -15.06 -14.50 -4.83
N LEU A 273 -16.32 -14.13 -5.08
CA LEU A 273 -16.70 -13.13 -6.09
C LEU A 273 -15.97 -11.80 -5.85
N LYS A 274 -16.06 -11.27 -4.64
CA LYS A 274 -15.37 -10.03 -4.27
C LYS A 274 -13.85 -10.16 -4.40
N GLY A 275 -13.27 -11.29 -4.00
CA GLY A 275 -11.85 -11.57 -4.14
C GLY A 275 -11.39 -11.54 -5.59
N MET A 276 -12.09 -12.23 -6.47
CA MET A 276 -11.75 -12.28 -7.90
C MET A 276 -11.94 -10.92 -8.61
N ILE A 277 -12.87 -10.08 -8.14
CA ILE A 277 -13.00 -8.68 -8.61
C ILE A 277 -11.73 -7.89 -8.25
N ARG A 278 -11.22 -8.04 -7.03
CA ARG A 278 -9.98 -7.36 -6.61
C ARG A 278 -8.73 -7.90 -7.31
N GLU A 279 -8.68 -9.20 -7.57
CA GLU A 279 -7.61 -9.81 -8.37
C GLU A 279 -7.57 -9.22 -9.78
N TRP A 280 -8.73 -8.97 -10.39
CA TRP A 280 -8.80 -8.31 -11.69
C TRP A 280 -8.34 -6.84 -11.65
N GLU A 281 -8.63 -6.12 -10.58
CA GLU A 281 -8.09 -4.76 -10.40
C GLU A 281 -6.54 -4.79 -10.37
N ALA A 282 -5.96 -5.81 -9.74
CA ALA A 282 -4.53 -6.04 -9.77
C ALA A 282 -4.02 -6.38 -11.19
N ASP A 283 -4.71 -7.25 -11.92
CA ASP A 283 -4.38 -7.58 -13.32
C ASP A 283 -4.39 -6.30 -14.20
N CYS A 284 -5.38 -5.42 -14.02
CA CYS A 284 -5.43 -4.14 -14.74
C CYS A 284 -4.27 -3.21 -14.38
N LEU A 285 -3.87 -3.17 -13.11
CA LEU A 285 -2.75 -2.37 -12.65
C LEU A 285 -1.44 -2.86 -13.26
N TRP A 286 -1.19 -4.17 -13.21
CA TRP A 286 0.02 -4.76 -13.77
C TRP A 286 0.05 -4.63 -15.30
N GLY A 287 -1.10 -4.80 -15.96
CA GLY A 287 -1.23 -4.56 -17.40
C GLY A 287 -0.95 -3.11 -17.78
N TYR A 288 -1.38 -2.13 -16.97
CA TYR A 288 -1.06 -0.71 -17.17
C TYR A 288 0.45 -0.44 -17.08
N LEU A 289 1.17 -1.13 -16.22
CA LEU A 289 2.62 -1.04 -16.08
C LEU A 289 3.39 -1.88 -17.12
N GLY A 290 2.70 -2.62 -17.98
CA GLY A 290 3.29 -3.46 -19.03
C GLY A 290 3.64 -4.87 -18.58
N PHE A 291 3.08 -5.34 -17.47
CA PHE A 291 3.20 -6.74 -16.99
C PHE A 291 1.93 -7.53 -17.30
N ASN A 292 2.11 -8.81 -17.70
CA ASN A 292 1.02 -9.76 -17.97
C ASN A 292 1.30 -11.09 -17.28
#